data_034cb6472cc8fd4831565922ff4ab841
#
_entry.id   034cb6472cc8fd4831565922ff4ab841
#
_cell.length_a   1.000
_cell.length_b   1.000
_cell.length_c   1.000
_cell.angle_alpha   90.00
_cell.angle_beta   90.00
_cell.angle_gamma   90.00
#
_symmetry.space_group_name_H-M   'P 1'
#
loop_
_entity.id
_entity.type
_entity.pdbx_description
1 polymer ?
#
loop_
_entity_poly.entity_id
_entity_poly.type
_entity_poly.pdbx_seq_one_letter_code
_entity_poly.pdbx_strand_id
1 'polypeptide(L)'
;MKKICILGLNPAWQKAITFEQLTYGAVNRASDLETIPSGKGINFARAVHTLGKAEGTVYQFLAGDTGKKIRQGLWEENLSHISNETSGETRTCTTVISAGDGMVTELIEPSPFAGPMAAGQLFRQLCTGLEQADALAICGTCPPGINEYFYTKAAAKARELGKFILVDSCQYVRTLLEEGADLLKVNREEICKLTGTDDLAEALKQAFVLFRIRYLAITDGPGNAWFSDGKELIRYTIPALEKVVSPIGCGDTCSGVMLSEILSGTDVKEAFRQGLGAASANCLTPMPAQFDPVQAEELAGKITLTHA
;
A
#
# COMPACT_ATOMS: atom_id res chain seq x y z
N MET A 1 14.13 -17.23 2.42
CA MET A 1 12.90 -16.53 1.98
C MET A 1 13.30 -15.24 1.30
N LYS A 2 12.55 -14.75 0.31
CA LYS A 2 12.81 -13.47 -0.37
C LYS A 2 12.57 -12.31 0.57
N LYS A 3 13.35 -11.23 0.44
CA LYS A 3 13.33 -10.08 1.36
C LYS A 3 12.91 -8.80 0.64
N ILE A 4 12.06 -8.01 1.27
CA ILE A 4 11.51 -6.77 0.73
C ILE A 4 11.84 -5.62 1.68
N CYS A 5 12.53 -4.59 1.21
CA CYS A 5 12.59 -3.30 1.89
C CYS A 5 11.33 -2.49 1.52
N ILE A 6 10.56 -2.07 2.51
CA ILE A 6 9.27 -1.37 2.33
C ILE A 6 9.42 0.05 2.85
N LEU A 7 9.43 1.05 1.97
CA LEU A 7 9.36 2.47 2.34
C LEU A 7 7.91 2.85 2.63
N GLY A 8 7.53 2.82 3.90
CA GLY A 8 6.25 3.28 4.41
C GLY A 8 6.43 4.47 5.32
N LEU A 9 6.95 5.60 4.77
CA LEU A 9 7.53 6.70 5.53
C LEU A 9 6.54 7.41 6.48
N ASN A 10 5.23 7.28 6.24
CA ASN A 10 4.19 8.05 6.91
C ASN A 10 3.12 7.15 7.56
N PRO A 11 3.48 6.36 8.58
CA PRO A 11 2.56 5.49 9.27
C PRO A 11 1.49 6.28 10.03
N ALA A 12 0.48 5.58 10.53
CA ALA A 12 -0.58 6.14 11.35
C ALA A 12 -1.04 5.14 12.41
N TRP A 13 -1.55 5.65 13.52
CA TRP A 13 -2.39 4.87 14.42
C TRP A 13 -3.81 4.90 13.86
N GLN A 14 -4.28 3.78 13.35
CA GLN A 14 -5.63 3.69 12.78
C GLN A 14 -6.65 3.45 13.89
N LYS A 15 -7.76 4.20 13.84
CA LYS A 15 -8.97 3.95 14.62
C LYS A 15 -10.11 3.69 13.63
N ALA A 16 -10.78 2.56 13.72
CA ALA A 16 -12.04 2.31 13.05
C ALA A 16 -13.16 2.42 14.10
N ILE A 17 -14.04 3.41 13.95
CA ILE A 17 -15.10 3.72 14.90
C ILE A 17 -16.44 3.48 14.20
N THR A 18 -17.23 2.53 14.73
CA THR A 18 -18.52 2.17 14.16
C THR A 18 -19.66 2.81 14.95
N PHE A 19 -20.61 3.36 14.21
CA PHE A 19 -21.89 3.90 14.72
C PHE A 19 -23.04 3.18 14.05
N GLU A 20 -24.17 3.02 14.74
CA GLU A 20 -25.40 2.56 14.08
C GLU A 20 -25.82 3.53 12.97
N GLN A 21 -25.81 4.82 13.30
CA GLN A 21 -26.03 5.92 12.37
C GLN A 21 -25.23 7.14 12.81
N LEU A 22 -24.48 7.74 11.88
CA LEU A 22 -23.78 8.98 12.13
C LEU A 22 -24.70 10.18 11.86
N THR A 23 -24.89 11.04 12.85
CA THR A 23 -25.67 12.27 12.72
C THR A 23 -24.74 13.46 12.78
N TYR A 24 -24.62 14.21 11.70
CA TYR A 24 -23.79 15.41 11.62
C TYR A 24 -24.34 16.51 12.56
N GLY A 25 -23.44 17.16 13.32
CA GLY A 25 -23.83 18.23 14.27
C GLY A 25 -24.43 17.75 15.57
N ALA A 26 -24.47 16.44 15.86
CA ALA A 26 -24.98 15.85 17.08
C ALA A 26 -23.89 15.10 17.87
N VAL A 27 -24.20 14.71 19.10
CA VAL A 27 -23.37 13.80 19.88
C VAL A 27 -23.65 12.37 19.42
N ASN A 28 -22.67 11.75 18.80
CA ASN A 28 -22.74 10.36 18.38
C ASN A 28 -21.99 9.48 19.39
N ARG A 29 -22.54 8.31 19.72
CA ARG A 29 -21.90 7.30 20.56
C ARG A 29 -21.59 6.08 19.72
N ALA A 30 -20.31 5.71 19.69
CA ALA A 30 -19.85 4.54 18.95
C ALA A 30 -20.40 3.26 19.58
N SER A 31 -20.73 2.31 18.74
CA SER A 31 -21.07 0.93 19.11
C SER A 31 -19.83 0.04 19.18
N ASP A 32 -18.76 0.40 18.43
CA ASP A 32 -17.50 -0.35 18.42
C ASP A 32 -16.29 0.54 18.09
N LEU A 33 -15.10 0.12 18.55
CA LEU A 33 -13.83 0.77 18.31
C LEU A 33 -12.72 -0.25 18.14
N GLU A 34 -12.13 -0.28 16.96
CA GLU A 34 -10.90 -1.03 16.69
C GLU A 34 -9.71 -0.08 16.51
N THR A 35 -8.53 -0.51 16.97
CA THR A 35 -7.30 0.28 16.84
C THR A 35 -6.13 -0.60 16.44
N ILE A 36 -5.29 -0.12 15.48
CA ILE A 36 -4.19 -0.90 14.94
C ILE A 36 -3.09 0.01 14.37
N PRO A 37 -1.80 -0.42 14.40
CA PRO A 37 -0.77 0.18 13.57
C PRO A 37 -1.14 0.08 12.10
N SER A 38 -1.05 1.17 11.35
CA SER A 38 -1.47 1.22 9.94
C SER A 38 -0.65 2.22 9.13
N GLY A 39 -1.06 2.41 7.91
CA GLY A 39 -0.39 3.14 6.86
C GLY A 39 0.04 2.18 5.77
N LYS A 40 0.09 2.63 4.51
CA LYS A 40 0.29 1.75 3.34
C LYS A 40 1.49 0.79 3.52
N GLY A 41 2.62 1.26 4.05
CA GLY A 41 3.80 0.40 4.27
C GLY A 41 3.59 -0.69 5.33
N ILE A 42 2.92 -0.37 6.44
CA ILE A 42 2.61 -1.36 7.49
C ILE A 42 1.61 -2.38 6.98
N ASN A 43 0.54 -1.94 6.31
CA ASN A 43 -0.46 -2.83 5.72
C ASN A 43 0.17 -3.74 4.66
N PHE A 44 1.04 -3.19 3.81
CA PHE A 44 1.82 -3.97 2.84
C PHE A 44 2.65 -5.07 3.55
N ALA A 45 3.40 -4.70 4.59
CA ALA A 45 4.22 -5.65 5.35
C ALA A 45 3.37 -6.72 6.02
N ARG A 46 2.20 -6.35 6.56
CA ARG A 46 1.24 -7.29 7.15
C ARG A 46 0.72 -8.29 6.12
N ALA A 47 0.38 -7.81 4.90
CA ALA A 47 -0.04 -8.69 3.82
C ALA A 47 1.06 -9.67 3.39
N VAL A 48 2.31 -9.21 3.30
CA VAL A 48 3.48 -10.06 3.04
C VAL A 48 3.65 -11.12 4.13
N HIS A 49 3.54 -10.72 5.40
CA HIS A 49 3.64 -11.62 6.55
C HIS A 49 2.50 -12.64 6.57
N THR A 50 1.26 -12.21 6.35
CA THR A 50 0.06 -13.08 6.30
C THR A 50 0.19 -14.14 5.20
N LEU A 51 0.69 -13.77 4.01
CA LEU A 51 0.92 -14.72 2.92
C LEU A 51 2.07 -15.70 3.21
N GLY A 52 3.10 -15.26 3.93
CA GLY A 52 4.21 -16.10 4.37
C GLY A 52 5.20 -16.54 3.27
N LYS A 53 5.17 -15.93 2.06
CA LYS A 53 6.07 -16.26 0.95
C LYS A 53 7.33 -15.39 0.89
N ALA A 54 7.33 -14.23 1.56
CA ALA A 54 8.45 -13.31 1.65
C ALA A 54 8.55 -12.68 3.03
N GLU A 55 9.67 -12.00 3.32
CA GLU A 55 9.89 -11.23 4.54
C GLU A 55 9.93 -9.74 4.21
N GLY A 56 9.08 -8.94 4.87
CA GLY A 56 9.04 -7.48 4.68
C GLY A 56 9.65 -6.75 5.88
N THR A 57 10.50 -5.74 5.64
CA THR A 57 10.96 -4.81 6.67
C THR A 57 10.50 -3.40 6.32
N VAL A 58 9.72 -2.78 7.21
CA VAL A 58 9.19 -1.41 7.02
C VAL A 58 10.22 -0.38 7.48
N TYR A 59 10.54 0.58 6.62
CA TYR A 59 11.35 1.76 6.91
C TYR A 59 10.42 2.96 7.06
N GLN A 60 10.39 3.57 8.25
CA GLN A 60 9.40 4.59 8.59
C GLN A 60 9.89 5.61 9.61
N PHE A 61 9.11 6.69 9.80
CA PHE A 61 9.30 7.66 10.87
C PHE A 61 8.22 7.50 11.93
N LEU A 62 8.61 7.57 13.19
CA LEU A 62 7.68 7.54 14.33
C LEU A 62 7.96 8.73 15.27
N ALA A 63 6.93 9.22 15.95
CA ALA A 63 7.03 10.35 16.88
C ALA A 63 6.08 10.17 18.06
N GLY A 64 6.52 10.61 19.22
CA GLY A 64 5.72 10.73 20.43
C GLY A 64 5.13 9.43 20.96
N ASP A 65 4.05 9.54 21.73
CA ASP A 65 3.42 8.38 22.36
C ASP A 65 2.63 7.53 21.36
N THR A 66 2.07 8.14 20.33
CA THR A 66 1.43 7.41 19.23
C THR A 66 2.47 6.56 18.46
N GLY A 67 3.67 7.10 18.24
CA GLY A 67 4.78 6.32 17.65
C GLY A 67 5.19 5.13 18.51
N LYS A 68 5.19 5.27 19.83
CA LYS A 68 5.45 4.15 20.76
C LYS A 68 4.38 3.06 20.66
N LYS A 69 3.08 3.47 20.58
CA LYS A 69 1.96 2.52 20.38
C LYS A 69 2.11 1.74 19.07
N ILE A 70 2.47 2.42 17.99
CA ILE A 70 2.72 1.75 16.70
C ILE A 70 3.87 0.76 16.83
N ARG A 71 4.99 1.13 17.43
CA ARG A 71 6.15 0.24 17.64
C ARG A 71 5.77 -0.99 18.45
N GLN A 72 4.98 -0.83 19.50
CA GLN A 72 4.49 -1.92 20.33
C GLN A 72 3.60 -2.87 19.51
N GLY A 73 2.63 -2.34 18.76
CA GLY A 73 1.74 -3.16 17.95
C GLY A 73 2.48 -3.90 16.81
N LEU A 74 3.48 -3.29 16.19
CA LEU A 74 4.33 -3.97 15.20
C LEU A 74 5.11 -5.13 15.82
N TRP A 75 5.60 -4.97 17.05
CA TRP A 75 6.26 -6.05 17.80
C TRP A 75 5.28 -7.18 18.12
N GLU A 76 4.07 -6.87 18.58
CA GLU A 76 3.02 -7.85 18.87
C GLU A 76 2.58 -8.64 17.62
N GLU A 77 2.56 -7.99 16.46
CA GLU A 77 2.26 -8.59 15.17
C GLU A 77 3.47 -9.31 14.52
N ASN A 78 4.66 -9.29 15.15
CA ASN A 78 5.92 -9.82 14.59
C ASN A 78 6.30 -9.19 13.24
N LEU A 79 5.97 -7.93 13.02
CA LEU A 79 6.32 -7.19 11.81
C LEU A 79 7.69 -6.51 11.95
N SER A 80 8.62 -6.86 11.08
CA SER A 80 9.97 -6.28 11.06
C SER A 80 9.92 -4.83 10.62
N HIS A 81 10.59 -3.94 11.38
CA HIS A 81 10.64 -2.53 11.04
C HIS A 81 11.94 -1.84 11.49
N ILE A 82 12.30 -0.79 10.75
CA ILE A 82 13.34 0.18 11.11
C ILE A 82 12.65 1.53 11.20
N SER A 83 12.54 2.07 12.42
CA SER A 83 11.78 3.28 12.70
C SER A 83 12.69 4.33 13.32
N ASN A 84 12.86 5.47 12.62
CA ASN A 84 13.60 6.60 13.12
C ASN A 84 12.66 7.61 13.80
N GLU A 85 13.13 8.15 14.93
CA GLU A 85 12.34 9.10 15.69
C GLU A 85 12.36 10.50 15.05
N THR A 86 11.22 11.14 15.07
CA THR A 86 11.03 12.54 14.68
C THR A 86 10.35 13.31 15.82
N SER A 87 10.31 14.64 15.73
CA SER A 87 9.61 15.48 16.70
C SER A 87 8.10 15.49 16.47
N GLY A 88 7.34 15.74 17.52
CA GLY A 88 5.88 15.81 17.47
C GLY A 88 5.20 14.48 17.80
N GLU A 89 4.05 14.22 17.19
CA GLU A 89 3.27 12.99 17.34
C GLU A 89 3.04 12.32 15.99
N THR A 90 3.17 11.02 15.92
CA THR A 90 2.70 10.26 14.75
C THR A 90 1.19 10.41 14.65
N ARG A 91 0.72 10.71 13.46
CA ARG A 91 -0.69 10.98 13.19
C ARG A 91 -1.61 9.81 13.53
N THR A 92 -2.84 10.14 13.93
CA THR A 92 -3.95 9.20 13.97
C THR A 92 -4.78 9.35 12.68
N CYS A 93 -5.23 8.24 12.13
CA CYS A 93 -6.25 8.22 11.08
C CYS A 93 -7.50 7.59 11.68
N THR A 94 -8.63 8.28 11.59
CA THR A 94 -9.89 7.77 12.11
C THR A 94 -10.85 7.49 10.97
N THR A 95 -11.21 6.22 10.78
CA THR A 95 -12.29 5.81 9.89
C THR A 95 -13.58 5.73 10.66
N VAL A 96 -14.54 6.56 10.29
CA VAL A 96 -15.90 6.58 10.85
C VAL A 96 -16.79 5.74 9.93
N ILE A 97 -17.37 4.70 10.49
CA ILE A 97 -18.26 3.75 9.79
C ILE A 97 -19.68 3.97 10.31
N SER A 98 -20.61 4.34 9.44
CA SER A 98 -22.04 4.43 9.71
C SER A 98 -22.71 3.18 9.15
N ALA A 99 -23.02 2.21 10.03
CA ALA A 99 -23.53 0.91 9.63
C ALA A 99 -24.94 0.97 9.02
N GLY A 100 -25.76 1.94 9.44
CA GLY A 100 -27.15 2.07 8.98
C GLY A 100 -27.30 2.52 7.53
N ASP A 101 -26.39 3.35 7.03
CA ASP A 101 -26.37 3.83 5.64
C ASP A 101 -25.17 3.35 4.82
N GLY A 102 -24.23 2.61 5.45
CA GLY A 102 -23.03 2.09 4.81
C GLY A 102 -21.98 3.14 4.47
N MET A 103 -22.11 4.37 4.99
CA MET A 103 -21.17 5.45 4.72
C MET A 103 -19.87 5.27 5.50
N VAL A 104 -18.74 5.50 4.82
CA VAL A 104 -17.41 5.48 5.43
C VAL A 104 -16.76 6.84 5.21
N THR A 105 -16.25 7.44 6.29
CA THR A 105 -15.55 8.73 6.25
C THR A 105 -14.20 8.62 6.93
N GLU A 106 -13.15 9.07 6.26
CA GLU A 106 -11.80 9.09 6.82
C GLU A 106 -11.43 10.49 7.32
N LEU A 107 -10.98 10.57 8.58
CA LEU A 107 -10.43 11.76 9.21
C LEU A 107 -8.93 11.53 9.41
N ILE A 108 -8.12 12.28 8.69
CA ILE A 108 -6.67 12.09 8.65
C ILE A 108 -5.99 13.29 9.29
N GLU A 109 -5.27 13.04 10.40
CA GLU A 109 -4.48 14.07 11.07
C GLU A 109 -3.25 14.46 10.23
N PRO A 110 -2.72 15.69 10.41
CA PRO A 110 -1.46 16.10 9.79
C PRO A 110 -0.29 15.26 10.32
N SER A 111 0.66 14.99 9.44
CA SER A 111 1.86 14.22 9.78
C SER A 111 2.91 15.09 10.48
N PRO A 112 3.72 14.54 11.40
CA PRO A 112 4.84 15.23 11.98
C PRO A 112 5.94 15.50 10.96
N PHE A 113 6.78 16.50 11.24
CA PHE A 113 7.91 16.84 10.37
C PHE A 113 9.07 15.85 10.52
N ALA A 114 9.51 15.26 9.42
CA ALA A 114 10.71 14.41 9.38
C ALA A 114 11.93 15.24 9.00
N GLY A 115 12.75 15.56 9.98
CA GLY A 115 13.94 16.37 9.80
C GLY A 115 15.04 15.68 8.99
N PRO A 116 15.98 16.46 8.40
CA PRO A 116 17.03 15.94 7.52
C PRO A 116 17.97 14.92 8.19
N MET A 117 18.17 15.02 9.50
CA MET A 117 19.02 14.07 10.25
C MET A 117 18.35 12.71 10.32
N ALA A 118 17.07 12.64 10.70
CA ALA A 118 16.31 11.39 10.73
C ALA A 118 16.18 10.77 9.32
N ALA A 119 15.93 11.61 8.31
CA ALA A 119 15.88 11.19 6.91
C ALA A 119 17.22 10.61 6.44
N GLY A 120 18.33 11.28 6.71
CA GLY A 120 19.68 10.79 6.36
C GLY A 120 20.05 9.48 7.07
N GLN A 121 19.64 9.31 8.33
CA GLN A 121 19.84 8.06 9.06
C GLN A 121 19.01 6.92 8.47
N LEU A 122 17.71 7.14 8.21
CA LEU A 122 16.84 6.13 7.62
C LEU A 122 17.33 5.71 6.23
N PHE A 123 17.82 6.66 5.44
CA PHE A 123 18.39 6.38 4.12
C PHE A 123 19.62 5.47 4.20
N ARG A 124 20.56 5.71 5.13
CA ARG A 124 21.71 4.83 5.33
C ARG A 124 21.29 3.42 5.75
N GLN A 125 20.34 3.30 6.67
CA GLN A 125 19.78 2.00 7.09
C GLN A 125 19.09 1.26 5.94
N LEU A 126 18.33 2.00 5.10
CA LEU A 126 17.74 1.45 3.89
C LEU A 126 18.80 0.92 2.92
N CYS A 127 19.86 1.69 2.66
CA CYS A 127 20.95 1.25 1.77
C CYS A 127 21.57 -0.08 2.25
N THR A 128 21.83 -0.22 3.55
CA THR A 128 22.30 -1.47 4.13
C THR A 128 21.29 -2.61 3.97
N GLY A 129 20.00 -2.34 4.18
CA GLY A 129 18.94 -3.34 3.98
C GLY A 129 18.82 -3.80 2.52
N LEU A 130 18.95 -2.87 1.57
CA LEU A 130 18.88 -3.16 0.14
C LEU A 130 19.99 -4.09 -0.34
N GLU A 131 21.17 -4.10 0.28
CA GLU A 131 22.24 -5.04 -0.08
C GLU A 131 21.79 -6.49 0.06
N GLN A 132 20.92 -6.78 1.03
CA GLN A 132 20.41 -8.13 1.32
C GLN A 132 18.98 -8.38 0.84
N ALA A 133 18.29 -7.37 0.34
CA ALA A 133 16.92 -7.49 -0.14
C ALA A 133 16.87 -7.96 -1.60
N ASP A 134 15.70 -8.46 -2.02
CA ASP A 134 15.39 -8.81 -3.41
C ASP A 134 14.58 -7.68 -4.09
N ALA A 135 13.87 -6.87 -3.30
CA ALA A 135 13.02 -5.80 -3.82
C ALA A 135 12.95 -4.58 -2.90
N LEU A 136 12.61 -3.44 -3.51
CA LEU A 136 12.18 -2.21 -2.87
C LEU A 136 10.72 -1.96 -3.19
N ALA A 137 9.86 -1.80 -2.17
CA ALA A 137 8.50 -1.31 -2.31
C ALA A 137 8.41 0.12 -1.76
N ILE A 138 7.88 1.06 -2.54
CA ILE A 138 7.63 2.45 -2.14
C ILE A 138 6.14 2.64 -1.98
N CYS A 139 5.68 2.83 -0.73
CA CYS A 139 4.27 2.76 -0.36
C CYS A 139 3.77 4.06 0.28
N GLY A 140 2.68 4.58 -0.26
CA GLY A 140 1.92 5.66 0.35
C GLY A 140 2.54 7.04 0.25
N THR A 141 2.19 7.90 1.19
CA THR A 141 2.63 9.29 1.29
C THR A 141 3.91 9.41 2.12
N CYS A 142 4.54 10.58 2.08
CA CYS A 142 5.64 10.91 2.98
C CYS A 142 5.27 12.09 3.91
N PRO A 143 5.91 12.19 5.09
CA PRO A 143 5.70 13.31 5.98
C PRO A 143 6.36 14.59 5.47
N PRO A 144 5.95 15.79 5.95
CA PRO A 144 6.66 17.03 5.70
C PRO A 144 8.14 16.92 6.05
N GLY A 145 9.01 17.54 5.27
CA GLY A 145 10.47 17.46 5.38
C GLY A 145 11.10 16.39 4.48
N ILE A 146 10.32 15.45 3.99
CA ILE A 146 10.72 14.52 2.92
C ILE A 146 10.23 15.07 1.58
N ASN A 147 11.03 14.90 0.55
CA ASN A 147 10.71 15.31 -0.81
C ASN A 147 11.02 14.19 -1.82
N GLU A 148 10.73 14.46 -3.09
CA GLU A 148 10.95 13.56 -4.21
C GLU A 148 12.37 12.98 -4.28
N TYR A 149 13.37 13.78 -3.91
CA TYR A 149 14.78 13.37 -3.93
C TYR A 149 15.07 12.14 -3.05
N PHE A 150 14.36 11.99 -1.93
CA PHE A 150 14.51 10.81 -1.08
C PHE A 150 14.12 9.53 -1.81
N TYR A 151 12.95 9.52 -2.46
CA TYR A 151 12.46 8.38 -3.21
C TYR A 151 13.32 8.09 -4.45
N THR A 152 13.70 9.13 -5.18
CA THR A 152 14.56 9.01 -6.35
C THR A 152 15.91 8.38 -6.00
N LYS A 153 16.55 8.82 -4.92
CA LYS A 153 17.79 8.21 -4.43
C LYS A 153 17.62 6.76 -3.97
N ALA A 154 16.53 6.46 -3.27
CA ALA A 154 16.25 5.10 -2.83
C ALA A 154 16.08 4.14 -4.02
N ALA A 155 15.32 4.57 -5.04
CA ALA A 155 15.15 3.82 -6.28
C ALA A 155 16.45 3.70 -7.08
N ALA A 156 17.25 4.76 -7.16
CA ALA A 156 18.57 4.72 -7.82
C ALA A 156 19.49 3.67 -7.15
N LYS A 157 19.51 3.63 -5.81
CA LYS A 157 20.29 2.62 -5.07
C LYS A 157 19.76 1.20 -5.31
N ALA A 158 18.44 1.01 -5.34
CA ALA A 158 17.84 -0.27 -5.64
C ALA A 158 18.18 -0.74 -7.07
N ARG A 159 18.12 0.16 -8.08
CA ARG A 159 18.53 -0.14 -9.46
C ARG A 159 20.01 -0.51 -9.58
N GLU A 160 20.89 0.26 -8.90
CA GLU A 160 22.33 -0.05 -8.84
C GLU A 160 22.59 -1.47 -8.35
N LEU A 161 21.80 -1.94 -7.38
CA LEU A 161 21.89 -3.27 -6.80
C LEU A 161 21.06 -4.34 -7.55
N GLY A 162 20.42 -3.98 -8.66
CA GLY A 162 19.60 -4.91 -9.46
C GLY A 162 18.34 -5.41 -8.75
N LYS A 163 17.76 -4.60 -7.84
CA LYS A 163 16.57 -4.99 -7.07
C LYS A 163 15.29 -4.64 -7.83
N PHE A 164 14.27 -5.49 -7.67
CA PHE A 164 12.94 -5.19 -8.21
C PHE A 164 12.33 -3.99 -7.50
N ILE A 165 11.78 -3.03 -8.23
CA ILE A 165 11.18 -1.81 -7.69
C ILE A 165 9.68 -1.79 -7.96
N LEU A 166 8.89 -1.87 -6.87
CA LEU A 166 7.45 -1.63 -6.89
C LEU A 166 7.15 -0.24 -6.32
N VAL A 167 6.27 0.50 -6.99
CA VAL A 167 5.75 1.80 -6.54
C VAL A 167 4.24 1.70 -6.34
N ASP A 168 3.78 1.90 -5.09
CA ASP A 168 2.36 2.06 -4.70
C ASP A 168 2.17 3.42 -4.05
N SER A 169 2.35 4.47 -4.84
CA SER A 169 2.25 5.86 -4.44
C SER A 169 2.03 6.76 -5.66
N CYS A 170 1.37 7.89 -5.45
CA CYS A 170 1.27 8.97 -6.42
C CYS A 170 1.91 10.29 -5.95
N GLN A 171 2.52 10.29 -4.75
CA GLN A 171 3.14 11.49 -4.19
C GLN A 171 4.67 11.42 -4.31
N TYR A 172 5.27 12.44 -4.88
CA TYR A 172 6.75 12.58 -5.02
C TYR A 172 7.45 11.40 -5.71
N VAL A 173 6.78 10.75 -6.66
CA VAL A 173 7.32 9.58 -7.38
C VAL A 173 7.55 9.84 -8.87
N ARG A 174 7.22 11.04 -9.37
CA ARG A 174 7.27 11.35 -10.80
C ARG A 174 8.69 11.17 -11.37
N THR A 175 9.69 11.85 -10.80
CA THR A 175 11.08 11.72 -11.23
C THR A 175 11.59 10.28 -11.15
N LEU A 176 11.25 9.57 -10.08
CA LEU A 176 11.58 8.15 -9.93
C LEU A 176 11.00 7.30 -11.08
N LEU A 177 9.72 7.54 -11.43
CA LEU A 177 9.05 6.81 -12.52
C LEU A 177 9.63 7.16 -13.90
N GLU A 178 10.02 8.42 -14.11
CA GLU A 178 10.73 8.86 -15.31
C GLU A 178 12.11 8.21 -15.44
N GLU A 179 12.79 7.95 -14.32
CA GLU A 179 14.08 7.23 -14.28
C GLU A 179 13.93 5.71 -14.39
N GLY A 180 12.84 5.13 -13.90
CA GLY A 180 12.46 3.73 -14.08
C GLY A 180 12.07 2.97 -12.81
N ALA A 181 11.01 2.18 -12.91
CA ALA A 181 10.54 1.20 -11.94
C ALA A 181 10.06 -0.07 -12.66
N ASP A 182 10.08 -1.21 -11.97
CA ASP A 182 9.58 -2.45 -12.58
C ASP A 182 8.06 -2.50 -12.59
N LEU A 183 7.42 -2.08 -11.51
CA LEU A 183 5.97 -2.14 -11.35
C LEU A 183 5.43 -0.85 -10.72
N LEU A 184 4.52 -0.20 -11.43
CA LEU A 184 3.64 0.82 -10.87
C LEU A 184 2.28 0.18 -10.58
N LYS A 185 1.90 0.09 -9.30
CA LYS A 185 0.57 -0.34 -8.87
C LYS A 185 -0.11 0.81 -8.15
N VAL A 186 -1.21 1.26 -8.66
CA VAL A 186 -1.99 2.40 -8.16
C VAL A 186 -3.49 2.17 -8.39
N ASN A 187 -4.33 3.03 -7.83
CA ASN A 187 -5.75 3.04 -8.19
C ASN A 187 -6.03 4.00 -9.35
N ARG A 188 -7.29 3.99 -9.84
CA ARG A 188 -7.73 4.84 -10.94
C ARG A 188 -7.47 6.33 -10.69
N GLU A 189 -7.79 6.84 -9.50
CA GLU A 189 -7.59 8.26 -9.18
C GLU A 189 -6.11 8.62 -9.17
N GLU A 190 -5.29 7.76 -8.61
CA GLU A 190 -3.84 7.95 -8.51
C GLU A 190 -3.18 7.98 -9.89
N ILE A 191 -3.56 7.07 -10.82
CA ILE A 191 -2.98 7.08 -12.18
C ILE A 191 -3.46 8.30 -12.96
N CYS A 192 -4.75 8.67 -12.87
CA CYS A 192 -5.27 9.88 -13.49
C CYS A 192 -4.52 11.12 -13.00
N LYS A 193 -4.25 11.23 -11.71
CA LYS A 193 -3.46 12.30 -11.12
C LYS A 193 -2.01 12.32 -11.62
N LEU A 194 -1.38 11.17 -11.74
CA LEU A 194 0.01 11.04 -12.22
C LEU A 194 0.16 11.44 -13.69
N THR A 195 -0.81 11.09 -14.52
CA THR A 195 -0.82 11.35 -15.96
C THR A 195 -1.45 12.70 -16.33
N GLY A 196 -2.24 13.29 -15.43
CA GLY A 196 -2.92 14.57 -15.66
C GLY A 196 -4.15 14.47 -16.56
N THR A 197 -4.83 13.32 -16.59
CA THR A 197 -6.06 13.09 -17.34
C THR A 197 -7.10 12.38 -16.48
N ASP A 198 -8.39 12.68 -16.68
CA ASP A 198 -9.49 12.01 -15.96
C ASP A 198 -10.00 10.76 -16.70
N ASP A 199 -9.58 10.55 -17.94
CA ASP A 199 -9.90 9.37 -18.73
C ASP A 199 -8.93 8.22 -18.45
N LEU A 200 -9.44 7.08 -17.97
CA LEU A 200 -8.61 5.93 -17.62
C LEU A 200 -7.92 5.31 -18.85
N ALA A 201 -8.58 5.25 -19.99
CA ALA A 201 -8.00 4.67 -21.20
C ALA A 201 -6.83 5.51 -21.71
N GLU A 202 -6.96 6.82 -21.61
CA GLU A 202 -5.89 7.77 -21.93
C GLU A 202 -4.77 7.70 -20.87
N ALA A 203 -5.10 7.64 -19.57
CA ALA A 203 -4.13 7.49 -18.49
C ALA A 203 -3.26 6.24 -18.65
N LEU A 204 -3.85 5.10 -19.04
CA LEU A 204 -3.15 3.86 -19.32
C LEU A 204 -2.10 4.00 -20.44
N LYS A 205 -2.46 4.70 -21.53
CA LYS A 205 -1.54 4.97 -22.65
C LYS A 205 -0.44 5.93 -22.25
N GLN A 206 -0.80 7.03 -21.59
CA GLN A 206 0.14 8.06 -21.19
C GLN A 206 1.15 7.58 -20.15
N ALA A 207 0.78 6.63 -19.30
CA ALA A 207 1.69 6.10 -18.29
C ALA A 207 2.99 5.54 -18.91
N PHE A 208 2.90 4.79 -20.01
CA PHE A 208 4.08 4.25 -20.71
C PHE A 208 4.81 5.28 -21.60
N VAL A 209 4.18 6.39 -21.92
CA VAL A 209 4.82 7.51 -22.61
C VAL A 209 5.62 8.37 -21.64
N LEU A 210 5.05 8.65 -20.46
CA LEU A 210 5.62 9.53 -19.47
C LEU A 210 6.65 8.85 -18.56
N PHE A 211 6.46 7.55 -18.29
CA PHE A 211 7.22 6.82 -17.27
C PHE A 211 7.95 5.60 -17.87
N ARG A 212 9.11 5.32 -17.32
CA ARG A 212 9.89 4.11 -17.63
C ARG A 212 9.49 3.00 -16.69
N ILE A 213 8.31 2.43 -16.91
CA ILE A 213 7.78 1.32 -16.14
C ILE A 213 7.71 0.06 -17.01
N ARG A 214 7.97 -1.08 -16.41
CA ARG A 214 7.85 -2.38 -17.10
C ARG A 214 6.43 -2.91 -17.03
N TYR A 215 5.76 -2.73 -15.88
CA TYR A 215 4.42 -3.21 -15.60
C TYR A 215 3.58 -2.12 -14.96
N LEU A 216 2.31 -2.08 -15.32
CA LEU A 216 1.29 -1.21 -14.76
C LEU A 216 0.13 -2.05 -14.28
N ALA A 217 -0.23 -1.94 -12.99
CA ALA A 217 -1.38 -2.59 -12.39
C ALA A 217 -2.29 -1.53 -11.76
N ILE A 218 -3.56 -1.48 -12.15
CA ILE A 218 -4.53 -0.47 -11.69
C ILE A 218 -5.73 -1.17 -11.08
N THR A 219 -6.10 -0.76 -9.85
CA THR A 219 -7.35 -1.14 -9.22
C THR A 219 -8.40 -0.04 -9.46
N ASP A 220 -9.66 -0.44 -9.81
CA ASP A 220 -10.76 0.47 -10.08
C ASP A 220 -12.01 0.03 -9.30
N GLY A 221 -11.95 0.22 -7.98
CA GLY A 221 -13.03 -0.16 -7.07
C GLY A 221 -13.24 -1.68 -6.96
N PRO A 222 -14.44 -2.12 -6.58
CA PRO A 222 -14.70 -3.53 -6.27
C PRO A 222 -14.90 -4.43 -7.49
N GLY A 223 -15.06 -3.90 -8.70
CA GLY A 223 -15.47 -4.68 -9.87
C GLY A 223 -14.40 -4.89 -10.91
N ASN A 224 -13.45 -3.98 -11.05
CA ASN A 224 -12.49 -4.01 -12.14
C ASN A 224 -11.06 -3.73 -11.68
N ALA A 225 -10.12 -4.32 -12.41
CA ALA A 225 -8.71 -3.97 -12.34
C ALA A 225 -8.08 -4.13 -13.73
N TRP A 226 -6.94 -3.51 -13.95
CA TRP A 226 -6.29 -3.45 -15.24
C TRP A 226 -4.79 -3.73 -15.08
N PHE A 227 -4.25 -4.50 -16.01
CA PHE A 227 -2.81 -4.77 -16.09
C PHE A 227 -2.32 -4.49 -17.50
N SER A 228 -1.15 -3.89 -17.62
CA SER A 228 -0.47 -3.73 -18.91
C SER A 228 1.05 -3.86 -18.74
N ASP A 229 1.71 -4.39 -19.77
CA ASP A 229 3.17 -4.40 -19.95
C ASP A 229 3.60 -3.45 -21.09
N GLY A 230 2.72 -2.56 -21.51
CA GLY A 230 2.90 -1.65 -22.64
C GLY A 230 2.63 -2.27 -24.02
N LYS A 231 2.40 -3.57 -24.11
CA LYS A 231 2.08 -4.30 -25.36
C LYS A 231 0.66 -4.85 -25.36
N GLU A 232 0.23 -5.33 -24.23
CA GLU A 232 -1.12 -5.85 -24.04
C GLU A 232 -1.80 -5.13 -22.89
N LEU A 233 -3.13 -5.10 -22.93
CA LEU A 233 -3.99 -4.61 -21.86
C LEU A 233 -4.94 -5.73 -21.47
N ILE A 234 -4.93 -6.07 -20.17
CA ILE A 234 -5.77 -7.11 -19.60
C ILE A 234 -6.69 -6.46 -18.57
N ARG A 235 -7.98 -6.74 -18.71
CA ARG A 235 -9.00 -6.40 -17.73
C ARG A 235 -9.27 -7.61 -16.84
N TYR A 236 -9.26 -7.40 -15.54
CA TYR A 236 -9.69 -8.35 -14.52
C TYR A 236 -11.09 -7.94 -14.04
N THR A 237 -12.02 -8.87 -14.08
CA THR A 237 -13.35 -8.67 -13.53
C THR A 237 -13.44 -9.42 -12.20
N ILE A 238 -13.62 -8.66 -11.13
CA ILE A 238 -13.64 -9.17 -9.74
C ILE A 238 -15.10 -9.48 -9.39
N PRO A 239 -15.41 -10.68 -8.93
CA PRO A 239 -16.75 -11.02 -8.49
C PRO A 239 -17.17 -10.18 -7.28
N ALA A 240 -18.43 -9.76 -7.26
CA ALA A 240 -19.00 -9.06 -6.12
C ALA A 240 -19.00 -9.94 -4.88
N LEU A 241 -18.63 -9.37 -3.74
CA LEU A 241 -18.72 -10.02 -2.44
C LEU A 241 -20.13 -9.85 -1.87
N GLU A 242 -20.68 -10.90 -1.27
CA GLU A 242 -22.00 -10.84 -0.61
C GLU A 242 -22.00 -9.87 0.58
N LYS A 243 -20.87 -9.77 1.28
CA LYS A 243 -20.68 -8.89 2.43
C LYS A 243 -19.29 -8.27 2.40
N VAL A 244 -19.19 -6.99 2.68
CA VAL A 244 -17.94 -6.28 2.91
C VAL A 244 -17.91 -5.85 4.38
N VAL A 245 -16.87 -6.24 5.11
CA VAL A 245 -16.66 -5.85 6.51
C VAL A 245 -15.83 -4.57 6.55
N SER A 246 -14.70 -4.52 5.84
CA SER A 246 -13.84 -3.33 5.77
C SER A 246 -13.08 -3.27 4.44
N PRO A 247 -13.10 -2.14 3.72
CA PRO A 247 -12.28 -1.95 2.53
C PRO A 247 -10.86 -1.45 2.84
N ILE A 248 -10.55 -1.19 4.12
CA ILE A 248 -9.26 -0.61 4.52
C ILE A 248 -8.12 -1.59 4.23
N GLY A 249 -7.05 -1.11 3.61
CA GLY A 249 -5.86 -1.91 3.32
C GLY A 249 -5.96 -2.85 2.12
N CYS A 250 -7.09 -2.92 1.40
CA CYS A 250 -7.23 -3.80 0.23
C CYS A 250 -6.19 -3.51 -0.86
N GLY A 251 -5.92 -2.24 -1.15
CA GLY A 251 -4.89 -1.84 -2.11
C GLY A 251 -3.49 -2.28 -1.69
N ASP A 252 -3.18 -2.11 -0.41
CA ASP A 252 -1.88 -2.47 0.18
C ASP A 252 -1.71 -4.00 0.20
N THR A 253 -2.80 -4.73 0.51
CA THR A 253 -2.88 -6.20 0.46
C THR A 253 -2.58 -6.71 -0.95
N CYS A 254 -3.24 -6.12 -1.96
CA CYS A 254 -3.00 -6.45 -3.35
C CYS A 254 -1.52 -6.28 -3.71
N SER A 255 -0.91 -5.16 -3.34
CA SER A 255 0.49 -4.84 -3.65
C SER A 255 1.47 -5.77 -2.94
N GLY A 256 1.23 -6.07 -1.65
CA GLY A 256 2.08 -6.95 -0.85
C GLY A 256 2.07 -8.40 -1.34
N VAL A 257 0.87 -8.93 -1.63
CA VAL A 257 0.72 -10.28 -2.19
C VAL A 257 1.30 -10.36 -3.59
N MET A 258 0.97 -9.42 -4.48
CA MET A 258 1.49 -9.38 -5.85
C MET A 258 3.02 -9.39 -5.87
N LEU A 259 3.70 -8.55 -5.08
CA LEU A 259 5.15 -8.54 -5.04
C LEU A 259 5.72 -9.85 -4.49
N SER A 260 5.13 -10.40 -3.44
CA SER A 260 5.57 -11.68 -2.85
C SER A 260 5.47 -12.83 -3.85
N GLU A 261 4.40 -12.87 -4.65
CA GLU A 261 4.20 -13.86 -5.71
C GLU A 261 5.23 -13.69 -6.84
N ILE A 262 5.46 -12.47 -7.31
CA ILE A 262 6.48 -12.18 -8.33
C ILE A 262 7.86 -12.66 -7.86
N LEU A 263 8.25 -12.35 -6.64
CA LEU A 263 9.54 -12.75 -6.08
C LEU A 263 9.65 -14.27 -5.87
N SER A 264 8.53 -14.95 -5.74
CA SER A 264 8.45 -16.42 -5.67
C SER A 264 8.49 -17.10 -7.04
N GLY A 265 8.48 -16.31 -8.14
CA GLY A 265 8.55 -16.80 -9.51
C GLY A 265 7.21 -16.97 -10.22
N THR A 266 6.12 -16.52 -9.60
CA THR A 266 4.80 -16.48 -10.24
C THR A 266 4.80 -15.47 -11.40
N ASP A 267 4.17 -15.80 -12.52
CA ASP A 267 3.96 -14.85 -13.62
C ASP A 267 3.28 -13.57 -13.14
N VAL A 268 3.69 -12.42 -13.64
CA VAL A 268 3.25 -11.12 -13.11
C VAL A 268 1.74 -10.88 -13.23
N LYS A 269 1.09 -11.42 -14.28
CA LYS A 269 -0.37 -11.31 -14.48
C LYS A 269 -1.11 -12.19 -13.48
N GLU A 270 -0.58 -13.38 -13.24
CA GLU A 270 -1.10 -14.30 -12.24
C GLU A 270 -0.85 -13.74 -10.83
N ALA A 271 0.32 -13.18 -10.56
CA ALA A 271 0.62 -12.52 -9.29
C ALA A 271 -0.35 -11.35 -8.99
N PHE A 272 -0.74 -10.59 -10.02
CA PHE A 272 -1.76 -9.56 -9.85
C PHE A 272 -3.14 -10.17 -9.55
N ARG A 273 -3.53 -11.25 -10.21
CA ARG A 273 -4.77 -11.98 -9.92
C ARG A 273 -4.81 -12.49 -8.47
N GLN A 274 -3.71 -13.05 -7.96
CA GLN A 274 -3.58 -13.48 -6.57
C GLN A 274 -3.67 -12.27 -5.61
N GLY A 275 -3.04 -11.15 -5.95
CA GLY A 275 -3.16 -9.90 -5.20
C GLY A 275 -4.60 -9.39 -5.09
N LEU A 276 -5.37 -9.44 -6.19
CA LEU A 276 -6.78 -9.07 -6.22
C LEU A 276 -7.66 -10.01 -5.39
N GLY A 277 -7.37 -11.32 -5.42
CA GLY A 277 -8.03 -12.32 -4.57
C GLY A 277 -7.79 -12.04 -3.09
N ALA A 278 -6.55 -11.74 -2.71
CA ALA A 278 -6.19 -11.39 -1.35
C ALA A 278 -6.83 -10.07 -0.89
N ALA A 279 -6.89 -9.06 -1.78
CA ALA A 279 -7.62 -7.82 -1.52
C ALA A 279 -9.12 -8.07 -1.27
N SER A 280 -9.72 -8.99 -2.03
CA SER A 280 -11.12 -9.40 -1.82
C SER A 280 -11.30 -10.14 -0.49
N ALA A 281 -10.38 -11.04 -0.13
CA ALA A 281 -10.41 -11.73 1.17
C ALA A 281 -10.22 -10.75 2.35
N ASN A 282 -9.35 -9.74 2.19
CA ASN A 282 -9.20 -8.67 3.20
C ASN A 282 -10.52 -7.92 3.45
N CYS A 283 -11.34 -7.69 2.42
CA CYS A 283 -12.64 -7.04 2.60
C CYS A 283 -13.59 -7.81 3.54
N LEU A 284 -13.36 -9.09 3.78
CA LEU A 284 -14.18 -9.96 4.64
C LEU A 284 -13.73 -9.93 6.11
N THR A 285 -12.64 -9.20 6.42
CA THR A 285 -12.09 -9.07 7.77
C THR A 285 -12.16 -7.63 8.27
N PRO A 286 -12.24 -7.39 9.59
CA PRO A 286 -12.21 -6.02 10.13
C PRO A 286 -10.81 -5.40 10.08
N MET A 287 -9.76 -6.23 10.12
CA MET A 287 -8.38 -5.77 10.24
C MET A 287 -7.73 -5.60 8.87
N PRO A 288 -7.09 -4.44 8.60
CA PRO A 288 -6.44 -4.19 7.31
C PRO A 288 -5.26 -5.15 7.08
N ALA A 289 -5.23 -5.73 5.88
CA ALA A 289 -4.21 -6.63 5.38
C ALA A 289 -4.04 -7.94 6.20
N GLN A 290 -5.06 -8.32 6.93
CA GLN A 290 -5.22 -9.66 7.48
C GLN A 290 -6.29 -10.39 6.68
N PHE A 291 -5.96 -11.55 6.14
CA PHE A 291 -6.85 -12.35 5.30
C PHE A 291 -6.51 -13.83 5.45
N ASP A 292 -7.46 -14.69 5.12
CA ASP A 292 -7.20 -16.13 5.00
C ASP A 292 -6.57 -16.42 3.63
N PRO A 293 -5.32 -16.93 3.55
CA PRO A 293 -4.67 -17.23 2.28
C PRO A 293 -5.42 -18.26 1.42
N VAL A 294 -6.11 -19.25 2.02
CA VAL A 294 -6.90 -20.23 1.28
C VAL A 294 -8.11 -19.55 0.63
N GLN A 295 -8.83 -18.73 1.39
CA GLN A 295 -9.95 -17.95 0.86
C GLN A 295 -9.49 -16.95 -0.23
N ALA A 296 -8.30 -16.35 -0.08
CA ALA A 296 -7.72 -15.47 -1.08
C ALA A 296 -7.48 -16.20 -2.41
N GLU A 297 -6.93 -17.42 -2.36
CA GLU A 297 -6.71 -18.26 -3.55
C GLU A 297 -8.04 -18.66 -4.23
N GLU A 298 -9.05 -19.04 -3.45
CA GLU A 298 -10.40 -19.35 -3.97
C GLU A 298 -11.03 -18.13 -4.67
N LEU A 299 -10.91 -16.94 -4.07
CA LEU A 299 -11.43 -15.70 -4.66
C LEU A 299 -10.64 -15.32 -5.91
N ALA A 300 -9.32 -15.46 -5.92
CA ALA A 300 -8.50 -15.26 -7.11
C ALA A 300 -8.94 -16.18 -8.25
N GLY A 301 -9.26 -17.45 -7.96
CA GLY A 301 -9.77 -18.42 -8.94
C GLY A 301 -11.08 -18.02 -9.62
N LYS A 302 -11.88 -17.15 -9.00
CA LYS A 302 -13.15 -16.63 -9.55
C LYS A 302 -12.98 -15.38 -10.40
N ILE A 303 -11.81 -14.74 -10.40
CA ILE A 303 -11.52 -13.54 -11.21
C ILE A 303 -11.34 -13.95 -12.67
N THR A 304 -12.08 -13.31 -13.58
CA THR A 304 -11.98 -13.55 -15.01
C THR A 304 -11.13 -12.50 -15.69
N LEU A 305 -10.36 -12.92 -16.71
CA LEU A 305 -9.45 -12.07 -17.47
C LEU A 305 -9.96 -11.93 -18.91
N THR A 306 -9.93 -10.72 -19.43
CA THR A 306 -10.23 -10.43 -20.84
C THR A 306 -9.16 -9.50 -21.43
N HIS A 307 -8.69 -9.77 -22.64
CA HIS A 307 -7.87 -8.82 -23.39
C HIS A 307 -8.75 -7.65 -23.84
N ALA A 308 -8.27 -6.41 -23.63
CA ALA A 308 -9.00 -5.17 -23.91
C ALA A 308 -8.38 -4.38 -25.07
#